data_2bda1aa3b171e355743c12c8a6b7b518
#
_entry.id   2bda1aa3b171e355743c12c8a6b7b518
#
_cell.length_a   1.000
_cell.length_b   1.000
_cell.length_c   1.000
_cell.angle_alpha   90.00
_cell.angle_beta   90.00
_cell.angle_gamma   90.00
#
_symmetry.space_group_name_H-M   'P 1'
#
loop_
_entity.id
_entity.type
_entity.pdbx_description
1 polymer ?
#
loop_
_entity_poly.entity_id
_entity_poly.type
_entity_poly.pdbx_seq_one_letter_code
_entity_poly.pdbx_strand_id
1 'polypeptide(L)'
;LAEQLRAQALQAADSVVTAYASPRRLAAHITHVWLKAADKAVQQKLMPVTVGLNADGLATPALIKKLQALGADVSDPAATVAALRRAPDGKADALFYDSLVSGATLDTGLQKALEEAIAKLPIPKVMSYQLETDCELPGWSSVHFVRPAHGLVALHGNTVVPVKVLGLKAGNSTQGHRFEAKVSPVVLAHADDYAVTLAEDGAVIASFAERRAEIARQLAAAAAKVGGGARPIEDEALLDEVTGLVERPNVLVCEFEAQFLDVPQECLILTMKANQKYFPLLDAQGKLSNKFLVVSNISPADASAVIGGNERVVRPRLADAKFFFDQDSKKSLESRVAGLDKVVYHNKLGSQGERMARVSAIAKVIGLQLSGDVKRESTPESWTIEKDGALAQAADTAARLAKTDLLTDMVGEFPELQGIMGGYYARHDGLGEDIALAVEDHYKPRFAGDELPRNQVGVVVALADKLETLVGMFGIGNVPTGDKDPFALRRHALGVIRMLIEKNLPLELCWLLHNVGDPFGGLIDSDRAKLVNELQQFIFDRLAGSLR
;
A
#
# COMPACT_ATOMS: atom_id res chain seq x y z
N LEU A 1 21.74 -4.08 0.38
CA LEU A 1 23.10 -3.89 -0.14
C LEU A 1 24.03 -3.24 0.89
N ALA A 2 23.70 -2.06 1.38
CA ALA A 2 24.53 -1.31 2.35
C ALA A 2 24.75 -2.08 3.66
N GLU A 3 23.73 -2.74 4.19
CA GLU A 3 23.84 -3.57 5.40
C GLU A 3 24.87 -4.69 5.25
N GLN A 4 24.91 -5.33 4.08
CA GLN A 4 25.86 -6.38 3.79
C GLN A 4 27.30 -5.85 3.67
N LEU A 5 27.48 -4.68 3.06
CA LEU A 5 28.80 -4.03 3.01
C LEU A 5 29.27 -3.63 4.41
N ARG A 6 28.37 -3.14 5.24
CA ARG A 6 28.67 -2.79 6.65
C ARG A 6 29.04 -4.03 7.46
N ALA A 7 28.30 -5.13 7.30
CA ALA A 7 28.58 -6.39 7.96
C ALA A 7 29.96 -6.96 7.60
N GLN A 8 30.46 -6.66 6.40
CA GLN A 8 31.78 -7.03 5.92
C GLN A 8 32.87 -6.00 6.27
N ALA A 9 32.53 -4.94 7.00
CA ALA A 9 33.40 -3.82 7.37
C ALA A 9 34.00 -3.08 6.14
N LEU A 10 33.29 -3.08 5.03
CA LEU A 10 33.67 -2.37 3.80
C LEU A 10 33.09 -0.95 3.76
N GLN A 11 32.10 -0.64 4.55
CA GLN A 11 31.48 0.68 4.64
C GLN A 11 31.96 1.41 5.90
N ALA A 12 32.38 2.68 5.75
CA ALA A 12 32.75 3.52 6.86
C ALA A 12 31.54 3.88 7.75
N ALA A 13 31.79 4.25 9.01
CA ALA A 13 30.73 4.57 9.96
C ALA A 13 29.92 5.82 9.57
N ASP A 14 30.55 6.75 8.88
CA ASP A 14 29.97 8.01 8.38
C ASP A 14 29.41 7.92 6.95
N SER A 15 29.36 6.73 6.38
CA SER A 15 28.82 6.51 5.03
C SER A 15 27.36 6.90 4.93
N VAL A 16 27.04 7.62 3.87
CA VAL A 16 25.67 7.98 3.49
C VAL A 16 25.22 7.13 2.32
N VAL A 17 24.04 6.54 2.43
CA VAL A 17 23.42 5.71 1.38
C VAL A 17 22.31 6.51 0.73
N THR A 18 22.41 6.69 -0.59
CA THR A 18 21.37 7.32 -1.40
C THR A 18 20.81 6.28 -2.38
N ALA A 19 19.51 6.02 -2.28
CA ALA A 19 18.82 5.12 -3.19
C ALA A 19 18.24 5.88 -4.39
N TYR A 20 18.30 5.26 -5.55
CA TYR A 20 17.72 5.77 -6.79
C TYR A 20 16.81 4.71 -7.41
N ALA A 21 15.67 5.14 -7.89
CA ALA A 21 14.73 4.27 -8.59
C ALA A 21 14.00 5.01 -9.69
N SER A 22 13.90 4.38 -10.84
CA SER A 22 13.10 4.82 -11.98
C SER A 22 12.42 3.60 -12.61
N PRO A 23 11.51 3.75 -13.58
CA PRO A 23 10.87 2.62 -14.25
C PRO A 23 11.85 1.58 -14.80
N ARG A 24 13.07 1.99 -15.12
CA ARG A 24 14.06 1.15 -15.82
C ARG A 24 15.32 0.88 -15.02
N ARG A 25 15.48 1.43 -13.81
CA ARG A 25 16.74 1.30 -13.07
C ARG A 25 16.54 1.31 -11.57
N LEU A 26 17.38 0.56 -10.89
CA LEU A 26 17.58 0.62 -9.45
C LEU A 26 19.06 0.88 -9.21
N ALA A 27 19.39 1.81 -8.35
CA ALA A 27 20.76 2.11 -8.00
C ALA A 27 20.90 2.54 -6.54
N ALA A 28 22.11 2.38 -6.00
CA ALA A 28 22.50 2.88 -4.71
C ALA A 28 23.87 3.57 -4.84
N HIS A 29 23.99 4.74 -4.27
CA HIS A 29 25.25 5.45 -4.08
C HIS A 29 25.61 5.43 -2.59
N ILE A 30 26.82 5.00 -2.30
CA ILE A 30 27.31 4.84 -0.92
C ILE A 30 28.64 5.58 -0.82
N THR A 31 28.70 6.56 0.07
CA THR A 31 29.95 7.29 0.32
C THR A 31 30.90 6.47 1.18
N HIS A 32 32.20 6.75 1.10
CA HIS A 32 33.24 6.19 1.96
C HIS A 32 33.21 4.66 2.07
N VAL A 33 33.36 3.98 0.93
CA VAL A 33 33.48 2.53 0.83
C VAL A 33 34.96 2.15 0.66
N TRP A 34 35.43 1.19 1.46
CA TRP A 34 36.80 0.71 1.43
C TRP A 34 37.02 -0.31 0.31
N LEU A 35 38.19 -0.26 -0.34
CA LEU A 35 38.60 -1.30 -1.30
C LEU A 35 38.86 -2.64 -0.63
N LYS A 36 39.31 -2.60 0.62
CA LYS A 36 39.52 -3.78 1.46
C LYS A 36 39.18 -3.43 2.91
N ALA A 37 38.46 -4.30 3.56
CA ALA A 37 38.23 -4.20 4.99
C ALA A 37 39.54 -4.44 5.77
N ALA A 38 39.65 -3.85 6.94
CA ALA A 38 40.81 -4.08 7.81
C ALA A 38 40.93 -5.56 8.19
N ASP A 39 42.13 -6.04 8.23
CA ASP A 39 42.41 -7.39 8.72
C ASP A 39 42.04 -7.47 10.19
N LYS A 40 41.41 -8.57 10.57
CA LYS A 40 40.94 -8.79 11.97
C LYS A 40 41.86 -9.77 12.68
N ALA A 41 42.34 -9.37 13.83
CA ALA A 41 42.95 -10.32 14.76
C ALA A 41 41.84 -11.22 15.32
N VAL A 42 41.89 -12.50 15.05
CA VAL A 42 40.95 -13.49 15.54
C VAL A 42 41.69 -14.43 16.48
N GLN A 43 41.17 -14.48 17.70
CA GLN A 43 41.64 -15.45 18.71
C GLN A 43 40.76 -16.69 18.63
N GLN A 44 41.35 -17.81 18.17
CA GLN A 44 40.62 -19.04 17.98
C GLN A 44 40.96 -20.04 19.05
N LYS A 45 39.95 -20.47 19.80
CA LYS A 45 40.09 -21.57 20.75
C LYS A 45 40.33 -22.89 20.00
N LEU A 46 41.39 -23.58 20.35
CA LEU A 46 41.77 -24.83 19.70
C LEU A 46 41.23 -26.02 20.47
N MET A 47 41.86 -26.30 21.62
CA MET A 47 41.54 -27.45 22.49
C MET A 47 42.16 -27.25 23.87
N PRO A 48 41.79 -28.05 24.89
CA PRO A 48 42.45 -28.06 26.18
C PRO A 48 43.96 -28.37 26.07
N VAL A 49 44.75 -27.74 26.90
CA VAL A 49 46.22 -27.94 26.91
C VAL A 49 46.59 -29.43 27.03
N THR A 50 45.88 -30.18 27.87
CA THR A 50 46.09 -31.62 28.09
C THR A 50 45.81 -32.50 26.86
N VAL A 51 45.05 -32.01 25.90
CA VAL A 51 44.74 -32.71 24.65
C VAL A 51 45.68 -32.26 23.53
N GLY A 52 46.03 -30.98 23.53
CA GLY A 52 46.83 -30.35 22.46
C GLY A 52 48.34 -30.55 22.61
N LEU A 53 48.85 -30.70 23.82
CA LEU A 53 50.28 -30.91 24.09
C LEU A 53 50.52 -32.25 24.72
N ASN A 54 51.64 -32.91 24.31
CA ASN A 54 52.11 -34.14 24.93
C ASN A 54 52.91 -33.87 26.22
N ALA A 55 53.42 -34.93 26.85
CA ALA A 55 54.21 -34.81 28.09
C ALA A 55 55.49 -33.96 27.94
N ASP A 56 56.04 -33.87 26.75
CA ASP A 56 57.23 -33.10 26.44
C ASP A 56 56.92 -31.63 26.05
N GLY A 57 55.63 -31.26 26.10
CA GLY A 57 55.16 -29.92 25.73
C GLY A 57 55.10 -29.64 24.23
N LEU A 58 55.18 -30.69 23.39
CA LEU A 58 55.07 -30.60 21.93
C LEU A 58 53.62 -30.81 21.47
N ALA A 59 53.31 -30.23 20.29
CA ALA A 59 51.99 -30.37 19.72
C ALA A 59 51.62 -31.84 19.35
N THR A 60 50.45 -32.25 19.76
CA THR A 60 49.89 -33.55 19.36
C THR A 60 49.46 -33.54 17.90
N PRO A 61 49.33 -34.70 17.25
CA PRO A 61 48.85 -34.78 15.86
C PRO A 61 47.47 -34.11 15.65
N ALA A 62 46.60 -34.14 16.69
CA ALA A 62 45.31 -33.50 16.64
C ALA A 62 45.43 -31.97 16.62
N LEU A 63 46.35 -31.42 17.39
CA LEU A 63 46.62 -29.96 17.36
C LEU A 63 47.25 -29.52 16.04
N ILE A 64 48.22 -30.28 15.53
CA ILE A 64 48.89 -30.02 14.25
C ILE A 64 47.84 -29.97 13.12
N LYS A 65 46.96 -30.97 13.04
CA LYS A 65 45.90 -31.05 12.02
C LYS A 65 44.96 -29.85 12.08
N LYS A 66 44.60 -29.43 13.31
CA LYS A 66 43.73 -28.26 13.50
C LYS A 66 44.42 -26.95 13.10
N LEU A 67 45.69 -26.80 13.44
CA LEU A 67 46.50 -25.62 13.04
C LEU A 67 46.71 -25.57 11.53
N GLN A 68 46.97 -26.69 10.87
CA GLN A 68 47.08 -26.78 9.43
C GLN A 68 45.79 -26.37 8.71
N ALA A 69 44.64 -26.81 9.28
CA ALA A 69 43.33 -26.42 8.76
C ALA A 69 43.06 -24.90 8.91
N LEU A 70 43.76 -24.24 9.81
CA LEU A 70 43.70 -22.78 10.00
C LEU A 70 44.80 -22.03 9.23
N GLY A 71 45.58 -22.70 8.42
CA GLY A 71 46.66 -22.13 7.61
C GLY A 71 47.91 -21.74 8.40
N ALA A 72 48.07 -22.25 9.61
CA ALA A 72 49.26 -22.02 10.42
C ALA A 72 50.47 -22.82 9.89
N ASP A 73 51.65 -22.23 9.95
CA ASP A 73 52.89 -22.92 9.66
C ASP A 73 53.22 -23.84 10.84
N VAL A 74 53.30 -25.14 10.56
CA VAL A 74 53.58 -26.20 11.55
C VAL A 74 54.91 -26.91 11.25
N SER A 75 55.75 -26.32 10.40
CA SER A 75 57.02 -26.90 9.96
C SER A 75 58.07 -26.99 11.09
N ASP A 76 58.04 -26.05 12.03
CA ASP A 76 58.88 -26.04 13.23
C ASP A 76 58.01 -26.35 14.45
N PRO A 77 58.18 -27.50 15.11
CA PRO A 77 57.39 -27.89 16.27
C PRO A 77 57.50 -26.98 17.45
N ALA A 78 58.68 -26.41 17.73
CA ALA A 78 58.89 -25.53 18.84
C ALA A 78 58.25 -24.13 18.59
N ALA A 79 58.42 -23.57 17.40
CA ALA A 79 57.80 -22.33 16.99
C ALA A 79 56.26 -22.45 16.93
N THR A 80 55.74 -23.60 16.52
CA THR A 80 54.31 -23.87 16.48
C THR A 80 53.66 -23.75 17.87
N VAL A 81 54.28 -24.33 18.89
CA VAL A 81 53.77 -24.27 20.25
C VAL A 81 53.99 -22.88 20.88
N ALA A 82 55.10 -22.24 20.57
CA ALA A 82 55.42 -20.87 21.08
C ALA A 82 54.45 -19.82 20.57
N ALA A 83 53.87 -20.02 19.40
CA ALA A 83 52.86 -19.11 18.78
C ALA A 83 51.49 -19.25 19.45
N LEU A 84 51.26 -20.26 20.30
CA LEU A 84 49.97 -20.48 20.95
C LEU A 84 49.92 -19.76 22.31
N ARG A 85 48.74 -19.23 22.61
CA ARG A 85 48.46 -18.64 23.92
C ARG A 85 47.68 -19.64 24.80
N ARG A 86 48.03 -19.70 26.06
CA ARG A 86 47.30 -20.45 27.09
C ARG A 86 46.42 -19.50 27.87
N ALA A 87 45.17 -19.83 28.03
CA ALA A 87 44.23 -19.07 28.85
C ALA A 87 43.23 -19.97 29.54
N PRO A 88 42.73 -19.59 30.72
CA PRO A 88 41.72 -20.37 31.44
C PRO A 88 40.43 -20.47 30.62
N ASP A 89 39.85 -21.70 30.60
CA ASP A 89 38.56 -22.00 30.00
C ASP A 89 37.77 -22.90 30.94
N GLY A 90 37.04 -22.31 31.82
CA GLY A 90 36.34 -23.03 32.89
C GLY A 90 37.28 -23.61 33.93
N LYS A 91 37.34 -24.93 34.05
CA LYS A 91 38.15 -25.66 35.05
C LYS A 91 39.55 -26.07 34.55
N ALA A 92 39.87 -25.81 33.29
CA ALA A 92 41.15 -26.21 32.68
C ALA A 92 41.65 -25.12 31.72
N ASP A 93 42.95 -25.07 31.48
CA ASP A 93 43.55 -24.20 30.51
C ASP A 93 43.35 -24.72 29.07
N ALA A 94 43.05 -23.83 28.15
CA ALA A 94 42.93 -24.11 26.74
C ALA A 94 44.00 -23.38 25.91
N LEU A 95 44.31 -23.94 24.75
CA LEU A 95 45.19 -23.35 23.75
C LEU A 95 44.38 -22.47 22.81
N PHE A 96 44.90 -21.27 22.56
CA PHE A 96 44.37 -20.29 21.62
C PHE A 96 45.42 -19.98 20.56
N TYR A 97 44.95 -19.80 19.32
CA TYR A 97 45.75 -19.37 18.19
C TYR A 97 45.30 -17.99 17.76
N ASP A 98 46.23 -17.04 17.80
CA ASP A 98 45.99 -15.70 17.33
C ASP A 98 46.38 -15.65 15.84
N SER A 99 45.39 -15.41 14.98
CA SER A 99 45.58 -15.29 13.54
C SER A 99 45.05 -13.96 13.05
N LEU A 100 45.66 -13.45 12.00
CA LEU A 100 45.10 -12.35 11.23
C LEU A 100 44.24 -12.94 10.12
N VAL A 101 42.95 -12.71 10.20
CA VAL A 101 42.04 -13.03 9.09
C VAL A 101 42.00 -11.82 8.16
N SER A 102 42.39 -12.03 6.93
CA SER A 102 42.37 -10.98 5.90
C SER A 102 40.97 -10.42 5.75
N GLY A 103 40.82 -9.10 5.76
CA GLY A 103 39.58 -8.43 5.51
C GLY A 103 39.04 -8.71 4.08
N ALA A 104 37.74 -8.67 3.92
CA ALA A 104 37.09 -8.85 2.62
C ALA A 104 37.53 -7.76 1.64
N THR A 105 37.79 -8.13 0.39
CA THR A 105 38.02 -7.19 -0.70
C THR A 105 36.69 -6.69 -1.26
N LEU A 106 36.66 -5.49 -1.84
CA LEU A 106 35.43 -4.89 -2.34
C LEU A 106 34.79 -5.70 -3.47
N ASP A 107 35.57 -6.24 -4.37
CA ASP A 107 35.06 -7.06 -5.47
C ASP A 107 34.32 -8.30 -4.96
N THR A 108 34.89 -9.05 -4.05
CA THR A 108 34.27 -10.22 -3.42
C THR A 108 33.10 -9.83 -2.54
N GLY A 109 33.28 -8.78 -1.74
CA GLY A 109 32.26 -8.32 -0.80
C GLY A 109 31.05 -7.70 -1.49
N LEU A 110 31.26 -6.94 -2.54
CA LEU A 110 30.19 -6.36 -3.34
C LEU A 110 29.43 -7.44 -4.13
N GLN A 111 30.14 -8.42 -4.69
CA GLN A 111 29.50 -9.56 -5.36
C GLN A 111 28.50 -10.24 -4.44
N LYS A 112 28.91 -10.59 -3.23
CA LYS A 112 28.03 -11.20 -2.23
C LYS A 112 26.88 -10.29 -1.83
N ALA A 113 27.16 -9.02 -1.55
CA ALA A 113 26.15 -8.06 -1.15
C ALA A 113 25.09 -7.83 -2.25
N LEU A 114 25.51 -7.79 -3.50
CA LEU A 114 24.64 -7.60 -4.65
C LEU A 114 23.74 -8.82 -4.89
N GLU A 115 24.28 -10.02 -4.84
CA GLU A 115 23.49 -11.26 -4.94
C GLU A 115 22.42 -11.37 -3.86
N GLU A 116 22.78 -11.09 -2.61
CA GLU A 116 21.81 -11.09 -1.51
C GLU A 116 20.77 -9.98 -1.63
N ALA A 117 21.15 -8.79 -2.06
CA ALA A 117 20.23 -7.68 -2.27
C ALA A 117 19.19 -8.03 -3.33
N ILE A 118 19.60 -8.60 -4.46
CA ILE A 118 18.68 -9.01 -5.53
C ILE A 118 17.76 -10.14 -5.07
N ALA A 119 18.28 -11.13 -4.35
CA ALA A 119 17.49 -12.24 -3.84
C ALA A 119 16.41 -11.80 -2.83
N LYS A 120 16.63 -10.70 -2.12
CA LYS A 120 15.71 -10.17 -1.10
C LYS A 120 14.79 -9.04 -1.60
N LEU A 121 14.88 -8.66 -2.88
CA LEU A 121 13.96 -7.65 -3.42
C LEU A 121 12.52 -8.14 -3.32
N PRO A 122 11.59 -7.29 -2.88
CA PRO A 122 10.18 -7.64 -2.74
C PRO A 122 9.47 -7.66 -4.10
N ILE A 123 9.87 -8.59 -4.95
CA ILE A 123 9.32 -8.75 -6.30
C ILE A 123 8.09 -9.65 -6.23
N PRO A 124 6.88 -9.13 -6.48
CA PRO A 124 5.66 -9.92 -6.35
C PRO A 124 5.50 -10.94 -7.48
N LYS A 125 6.10 -10.68 -8.64
CA LYS A 125 6.02 -11.54 -9.82
C LYS A 125 7.34 -11.53 -10.59
N VAL A 126 7.90 -12.70 -10.78
CA VAL A 126 9.19 -12.91 -11.46
C VAL A 126 8.95 -13.40 -12.88
N MET A 127 9.73 -12.86 -13.83
CA MET A 127 9.84 -13.36 -15.21
C MET A 127 11.07 -14.26 -15.34
N SER A 128 11.00 -15.21 -16.25
CA SER A 128 12.14 -16.00 -16.70
C SER A 128 12.50 -15.59 -18.13
N TYR A 129 13.78 -15.37 -18.38
CA TYR A 129 14.29 -15.06 -19.72
C TYR A 129 15.64 -15.71 -19.95
N GLN A 130 15.97 -15.98 -21.22
CA GLN A 130 17.21 -16.65 -21.63
C GLN A 130 18.33 -15.63 -21.88
N LEU A 131 19.56 -16.08 -21.63
CA LEU A 131 20.76 -15.35 -21.97
C LEU A 131 21.28 -15.85 -23.33
N GLU A 132 21.64 -14.92 -24.22
CA GLU A 132 22.14 -15.21 -25.56
C GLU A 132 23.67 -15.19 -25.64
N THR A 133 24.32 -14.51 -24.69
CA THR A 133 25.77 -14.33 -24.67
C THR A 133 26.32 -14.42 -23.24
N ASP A 134 27.62 -14.60 -23.11
CA ASP A 134 28.36 -14.62 -21.83
C ASP A 134 27.80 -15.61 -20.78
N CYS A 135 27.22 -16.71 -21.22
CA CYS A 135 26.62 -17.74 -20.40
C CYS A 135 27.09 -19.15 -20.86
N GLU A 136 26.85 -20.14 -20.03
CA GLU A 136 27.26 -21.52 -20.28
C GLU A 136 26.56 -22.13 -21.50
N LEU A 137 25.26 -21.90 -21.62
CA LEU A 137 24.43 -22.41 -22.71
C LEU A 137 23.59 -21.26 -23.31
N PRO A 138 24.09 -20.58 -24.36
CA PRO A 138 23.34 -19.53 -25.06
C PRO A 138 21.97 -20.00 -25.53
N GLY A 139 20.94 -19.21 -25.26
CA GLY A 139 19.55 -19.53 -25.56
C GLY A 139 18.88 -20.53 -24.59
N TRP A 140 19.63 -21.14 -23.66
CA TRP A 140 19.15 -22.11 -22.68
C TRP A 140 19.39 -21.66 -21.24
N SER A 141 20.53 -21.02 -20.96
CA SER A 141 20.80 -20.44 -19.65
C SER A 141 19.74 -19.36 -19.31
N SER A 142 19.01 -19.52 -18.23
CA SER A 142 17.91 -18.64 -17.85
C SER A 142 18.24 -17.80 -16.63
N VAL A 143 17.63 -16.63 -16.58
CA VAL A 143 17.67 -15.67 -15.46
C VAL A 143 16.25 -15.39 -14.99
N HIS A 144 16.11 -15.23 -13.69
CA HIS A 144 14.83 -14.91 -13.04
C HIS A 144 14.92 -13.52 -12.43
N PHE A 145 14.11 -12.59 -12.93
CA PHE A 145 14.04 -11.23 -12.40
C PHE A 145 12.69 -10.59 -12.73
N VAL A 146 12.42 -9.41 -12.19
CA VAL A 146 11.14 -8.71 -12.43
C VAL A 146 10.94 -8.35 -13.90
N ARG A 147 12.03 -8.05 -14.61
CA ARG A 147 12.10 -7.76 -16.05
C ARG A 147 13.48 -8.10 -16.59
N PRO A 148 13.65 -8.28 -17.91
CA PRO A 148 14.98 -8.42 -18.49
C PRO A 148 15.87 -7.24 -18.11
N ALA A 149 17.02 -7.53 -17.51
CA ALA A 149 18.04 -6.55 -17.16
C ALA A 149 19.07 -6.48 -18.29
N HIS A 150 19.43 -5.27 -18.71
CA HIS A 150 20.28 -5.05 -19.89
C HIS A 150 21.62 -4.40 -19.57
N GLY A 151 21.83 -3.92 -18.36
CA GLY A 151 23.07 -3.26 -17.95
C GLY A 151 23.30 -3.34 -16.46
N LEU A 152 24.57 -3.37 -16.09
CA LEU A 152 25.04 -3.32 -14.71
C LEU A 152 26.17 -2.30 -14.61
N VAL A 153 26.03 -1.36 -13.68
CA VAL A 153 27.08 -0.40 -13.32
C VAL A 153 27.53 -0.69 -11.91
N ALA A 154 28.84 -0.82 -11.72
CA ALA A 154 29.46 -0.89 -10.40
C ALA A 154 30.79 -0.13 -10.43
N LEU A 155 30.83 1.01 -9.77
CA LEU A 155 31.98 1.91 -9.70
C LEU A 155 32.38 2.13 -8.25
N HIS A 156 33.69 2.13 -8.02
CA HIS A 156 34.33 2.67 -6.83
C HIS A 156 35.23 3.83 -7.26
N GLY A 157 34.79 5.05 -6.94
CA GLY A 157 35.40 6.24 -7.55
C GLY A 157 35.25 6.21 -9.08
N ASN A 158 36.36 6.18 -9.79
CA ASN A 158 36.43 6.09 -11.25
C ASN A 158 36.74 4.66 -11.76
N THR A 159 36.82 3.70 -10.88
CA THR A 159 37.24 2.32 -11.22
C THR A 159 36.04 1.39 -11.22
N VAL A 160 35.90 0.58 -12.28
CA VAL A 160 34.89 -0.46 -12.35
C VAL A 160 35.21 -1.58 -11.37
N VAL A 161 34.25 -1.95 -10.52
CA VAL A 161 34.36 -3.13 -9.65
C VAL A 161 33.87 -4.34 -10.44
N PRO A 162 34.70 -5.40 -10.59
CA PRO A 162 34.38 -6.53 -11.46
C PRO A 162 33.38 -7.49 -10.81
N VAL A 163 32.11 -7.10 -10.74
CA VAL A 163 31.01 -7.93 -10.26
C VAL A 163 30.14 -8.39 -11.42
N LYS A 164 29.45 -9.50 -11.21
CA LYS A 164 28.57 -10.10 -12.21
C LYS A 164 27.28 -10.56 -11.57
N VAL A 165 26.14 -10.15 -12.13
CA VAL A 165 24.81 -10.56 -11.65
C VAL A 165 23.82 -10.56 -12.81
N LEU A 166 22.81 -11.43 -12.76
CA LEU A 166 21.77 -11.57 -13.79
C LEU A 166 22.38 -11.82 -15.21
N GLY A 167 23.54 -12.47 -15.27
CA GLY A 167 24.28 -12.68 -16.51
C GLY A 167 25.00 -11.46 -17.06
N LEU A 168 25.00 -10.33 -16.33
CA LEU A 168 25.63 -9.08 -16.74
C LEU A 168 26.95 -8.87 -16.03
N LYS A 169 27.95 -8.38 -16.75
CA LYS A 169 29.23 -7.90 -16.19
C LYS A 169 29.13 -6.41 -15.91
N ALA A 170 29.67 -5.99 -14.78
CA ALA A 170 29.71 -4.58 -14.42
C ALA A 170 30.56 -3.76 -15.39
N GLY A 171 30.08 -2.58 -15.69
CA GLY A 171 30.74 -1.56 -16.47
C GLY A 171 30.52 -0.18 -15.87
N ASN A 172 30.84 0.85 -16.63
CA ASN A 172 30.67 2.26 -16.27
C ASN A 172 29.70 3.01 -17.19
N SER A 173 28.95 2.30 -18.01
CA SER A 173 27.99 2.91 -18.94
C SER A 173 26.58 2.38 -18.72
N THR A 174 25.61 3.23 -18.98
CA THR A 174 24.18 2.90 -18.90
C THR A 174 23.43 3.60 -20.03
N GLN A 175 22.24 3.09 -20.35
CA GLN A 175 21.36 3.78 -21.29
C GLN A 175 20.66 4.93 -20.60
N GLY A 176 20.57 6.08 -21.27
CA GLY A 176 19.74 7.19 -20.82
C GLY A 176 18.28 7.03 -21.20
N HIS A 177 17.55 8.13 -21.19
CA HIS A 177 16.18 8.20 -21.68
C HIS A 177 16.10 7.80 -23.15
N ARG A 178 15.17 6.91 -23.49
CA ARG A 178 15.12 6.28 -24.82
C ARG A 178 15.03 7.26 -25.97
N PHE A 179 14.34 8.39 -25.76
CA PHE A 179 14.08 9.37 -26.84
C PHE A 179 14.76 10.72 -26.63
N GLU A 180 15.20 11.04 -25.43
CA GLU A 180 15.67 12.39 -25.06
C GLU A 180 17.10 12.44 -24.55
N ALA A 181 17.77 11.29 -24.40
CA ALA A 181 19.17 11.27 -24.03
C ALA A 181 20.03 12.00 -25.09
N LYS A 182 20.91 12.87 -24.63
CA LYS A 182 21.85 13.58 -25.51
C LYS A 182 22.93 12.66 -26.04
N VAL A 183 23.31 11.67 -25.23
CA VAL A 183 24.36 10.70 -25.53
C VAL A 183 23.86 9.30 -25.18
N SER A 184 24.17 8.32 -26.03
CA SER A 184 23.82 6.93 -25.78
C SER A 184 24.93 5.99 -26.28
N PRO A 185 25.52 5.15 -25.42
CA PRO A 185 25.30 5.04 -23.98
C PRO A 185 25.85 6.24 -23.19
N VAL A 186 25.30 6.48 -22.00
CA VAL A 186 25.81 7.45 -21.04
C VAL A 186 26.99 6.83 -20.29
N VAL A 187 28.15 7.47 -20.32
CA VAL A 187 29.36 7.00 -19.63
C VAL A 187 29.49 7.76 -18.30
N LEU A 188 29.64 7.01 -17.22
CA LEU A 188 29.85 7.54 -15.87
C LEU A 188 31.35 7.56 -15.59
N ALA A 189 31.92 8.75 -15.46
CA ALA A 189 33.34 8.93 -15.19
C ALA A 189 33.68 8.63 -13.72
N HIS A 190 32.78 8.93 -12.81
CA HIS A 190 32.95 8.73 -11.37
C HIS A 190 31.63 8.32 -10.72
N ALA A 191 31.72 7.51 -9.66
CA ALA A 191 30.54 7.04 -8.91
C ALA A 191 29.69 8.19 -8.35
N ASP A 192 30.30 9.29 -7.92
CA ASP A 192 29.60 10.43 -7.35
C ASP A 192 28.79 11.22 -8.40
N ASP A 193 29.09 11.06 -9.68
CA ASP A 193 28.46 11.82 -10.76
C ASP A 193 27.18 11.13 -11.30
N TYR A 194 26.76 10.02 -10.73
CA TYR A 194 25.66 9.19 -11.26
C TYR A 194 24.39 9.99 -11.57
N ALA A 195 23.84 10.67 -10.56
CA ALA A 195 22.57 11.40 -10.71
C ALA A 195 22.69 12.60 -11.65
N VAL A 196 23.80 13.35 -11.56
CA VAL A 196 24.04 14.55 -12.38
C VAL A 196 24.23 14.17 -13.84
N THR A 197 25.07 13.18 -14.12
CA THR A 197 25.34 12.72 -15.49
C THR A 197 24.08 12.14 -16.13
N LEU A 198 23.27 11.37 -15.38
CA LEU A 198 21.98 10.89 -15.89
C LEU A 198 21.01 12.02 -16.18
N ALA A 199 20.98 13.07 -15.37
CA ALA A 199 20.10 14.22 -15.61
C ALA A 199 20.53 15.02 -16.84
N GLU A 200 21.83 15.31 -16.98
CA GLU A 200 22.37 16.19 -18.01
C GLU A 200 22.51 15.52 -19.38
N ASP A 201 23.11 14.33 -19.40
CA ASP A 201 23.39 13.58 -20.62
C ASP A 201 22.31 12.53 -20.93
N GLY A 202 21.78 11.93 -19.89
CA GLY A 202 20.81 10.83 -20.01
C GLY A 202 19.36 11.27 -20.06
N ALA A 203 19.05 12.52 -19.73
CA ALA A 203 17.68 13.03 -19.60
C ALA A 203 16.81 12.19 -18.64
N VAL A 204 17.38 11.78 -17.50
CA VAL A 204 16.71 10.96 -16.46
C VAL A 204 16.87 11.64 -15.10
N ILE A 205 15.77 11.85 -14.40
CA ILE A 205 15.79 12.21 -12.99
C ILE A 205 15.84 10.90 -12.19
N ALA A 206 17.03 10.53 -11.73
CA ALA A 206 17.26 9.23 -11.08
C ALA A 206 16.60 9.12 -9.70
N SER A 207 16.59 10.21 -8.92
CA SER A 207 15.96 10.25 -7.60
C SER A 207 14.44 10.18 -7.72
N PHE A 208 13.83 9.20 -7.05
CA PHE A 208 12.37 9.09 -6.97
C PHE A 208 11.76 10.32 -6.30
N ALA A 209 12.33 10.77 -5.18
CA ALA A 209 11.82 11.92 -4.43
C ALA A 209 11.91 13.23 -5.25
N GLU A 210 13.03 13.47 -5.94
CA GLU A 210 13.19 14.65 -6.80
C GLU A 210 12.24 14.61 -7.99
N ARG A 211 12.08 13.44 -8.61
CA ARG A 211 11.15 13.27 -9.75
C ARG A 211 9.71 13.46 -9.31
N ARG A 212 9.33 12.95 -8.13
CA ARG A 212 8.01 13.16 -7.54
C ARG A 212 7.73 14.64 -7.27
N ALA A 213 8.70 15.34 -6.69
CA ALA A 213 8.59 16.78 -6.43
C ALA A 213 8.46 17.58 -7.75
N GLU A 214 9.20 17.21 -8.78
CA GLU A 214 9.11 17.85 -10.10
C GLU A 214 7.74 17.61 -10.76
N ILE A 215 7.18 16.41 -10.66
CA ILE A 215 5.83 16.13 -11.14
C ILE A 215 4.81 17.01 -10.39
N ALA A 216 4.88 17.05 -9.07
CA ALA A 216 3.97 17.89 -8.27
C ALA A 216 4.07 19.37 -8.65
N ARG A 217 5.30 19.87 -8.84
CA ARG A 217 5.55 21.24 -9.30
C ARG A 217 4.93 21.51 -10.68
N GLN A 218 5.11 20.59 -11.62
CA GLN A 218 4.56 20.74 -12.99
C GLN A 218 3.04 20.63 -13.00
N LEU A 219 2.44 19.75 -12.18
CA LEU A 219 0.98 19.66 -12.05
C LEU A 219 0.39 20.99 -11.55
N ALA A 220 0.98 21.57 -10.51
CA ALA A 220 0.55 22.86 -9.98
C ALA A 220 0.71 24.00 -11.00
N ALA A 221 1.83 24.03 -11.72
CA ALA A 221 2.11 25.03 -12.74
C ALA A 221 1.14 24.92 -13.94
N ALA A 222 0.83 23.71 -14.38
CA ALA A 222 -0.12 23.46 -15.46
C ALA A 222 -1.54 23.89 -15.06
N ALA A 223 -1.98 23.57 -13.85
CA ALA A 223 -3.27 24.00 -13.33
C ALA A 223 -3.36 25.53 -13.21
N ALA A 224 -2.30 26.18 -12.74
CA ALA A 224 -2.23 27.65 -12.67
C ALA A 224 -2.37 28.31 -14.06
N LYS A 225 -1.78 27.73 -15.08
CA LYS A 225 -1.92 28.22 -16.48
C LYS A 225 -3.34 28.08 -17.02
N VAL A 226 -4.07 27.06 -16.63
CA VAL A 226 -5.49 26.91 -16.99
C VAL A 226 -6.30 28.06 -16.38
N GLY A 227 -5.94 28.53 -15.19
CA GLY A 227 -6.59 29.65 -14.52
C GLY A 227 -7.90 29.28 -13.84
N GLY A 228 -8.66 30.31 -13.40
CA GLY A 228 -9.97 30.11 -12.79
C GLY A 228 -9.97 29.37 -11.46
N GLY A 229 -8.84 29.31 -10.75
CA GLY A 229 -8.70 28.53 -9.53
C GLY A 229 -8.63 27.01 -9.75
N ALA A 230 -8.31 26.59 -10.99
CA ALA A 230 -8.13 25.18 -11.33
C ALA A 230 -7.04 24.52 -10.48
N ARG A 231 -7.33 23.32 -10.01
CA ARG A 231 -6.39 22.50 -9.25
C ARG A 231 -6.51 21.03 -9.64
N PRO A 232 -5.38 20.29 -9.69
CA PRO A 232 -5.46 18.86 -9.88
C PRO A 232 -6.07 18.21 -8.64
N ILE A 233 -6.65 17.02 -8.80
CA ILE A 233 -7.05 16.21 -7.65
C ILE A 233 -5.83 15.91 -6.77
N GLU A 234 -6.04 15.85 -5.48
CA GLU A 234 -5.03 15.45 -4.51
C GLU A 234 -5.10 13.94 -4.32
N ASP A 235 -4.07 13.23 -4.79
CA ASP A 235 -3.95 11.79 -4.66
C ASP A 235 -2.46 11.40 -4.60
N GLU A 236 -1.99 11.18 -3.38
CA GLU A 236 -0.60 10.83 -3.11
C GLU A 236 -0.22 9.48 -3.71
N ALA A 237 -1.14 8.50 -3.68
CA ALA A 237 -0.91 7.19 -4.26
C ALA A 237 -0.77 7.26 -5.79
N LEU A 238 -1.62 8.05 -6.45
CA LEU A 238 -1.52 8.29 -7.89
C LEU A 238 -0.20 8.99 -8.23
N LEU A 239 0.20 9.99 -7.44
CA LEU A 239 1.46 10.70 -7.63
C LEU A 239 2.66 9.76 -7.49
N ASP A 240 2.67 8.87 -6.51
CA ASP A 240 3.70 7.84 -6.35
C ASP A 240 3.72 6.88 -7.55
N GLU A 241 2.55 6.44 -8.00
CA GLU A 241 2.44 5.54 -9.13
C GLU A 241 2.99 6.16 -10.43
N VAL A 242 2.58 7.38 -10.78
CA VAL A 242 3.07 8.04 -11.99
C VAL A 242 4.56 8.38 -11.91
N THR A 243 5.07 8.65 -10.71
CA THR A 243 6.50 8.83 -10.49
C THR A 243 7.29 7.57 -10.88
N GLY A 244 6.72 6.39 -10.64
CA GLY A 244 7.30 5.10 -11.05
C GLY A 244 7.10 4.77 -12.54
N LEU A 245 6.40 5.60 -13.32
CA LEU A 245 6.12 5.35 -14.74
C LEU A 245 6.95 6.22 -15.69
N VAL A 246 7.55 7.29 -15.21
CA VAL A 246 8.31 8.24 -16.02
C VAL A 246 9.72 8.45 -15.49
N GLU A 247 10.65 8.75 -16.38
CA GLU A 247 12.03 9.10 -16.03
C GLU A 247 12.30 10.61 -16.16
N ARG A 248 11.61 11.26 -17.08
CA ARG A 248 11.64 12.71 -17.28
C ARG A 248 10.21 13.23 -17.49
N PRO A 249 9.56 13.70 -16.43
CA PRO A 249 8.16 14.09 -16.51
C PRO A 249 7.96 15.35 -17.33
N ASN A 250 6.89 15.37 -18.11
CA ASN A 250 6.37 16.51 -18.81
C ASN A 250 4.85 16.52 -18.70
N VAL A 251 4.30 17.45 -17.93
CA VAL A 251 2.87 17.55 -17.70
C VAL A 251 2.19 18.30 -18.84
N LEU A 252 1.18 17.67 -19.44
CA LEU A 252 0.40 18.21 -20.53
C LEU A 252 -1.07 18.38 -20.12
N VAL A 253 -1.70 19.44 -20.59
CA VAL A 253 -3.13 19.69 -20.40
C VAL A 253 -3.90 19.07 -21.58
N CYS A 254 -4.85 18.21 -21.27
CA CYS A 254 -5.76 17.57 -22.22
C CYS A 254 -7.20 17.93 -21.89
N GLU A 255 -8.10 17.73 -22.86
CA GLU A 255 -9.53 18.02 -22.73
C GLU A 255 -10.38 16.81 -23.16
N PHE A 256 -11.59 16.74 -22.63
CA PHE A 256 -12.63 15.86 -23.13
C PHE A 256 -13.92 16.64 -23.37
N GLU A 257 -14.86 16.03 -24.08
CA GLU A 257 -16.10 16.69 -24.47
C GLU A 257 -16.97 16.98 -23.24
N ALA A 258 -17.43 18.23 -23.12
CA ALA A 258 -18.19 18.72 -21.96
C ALA A 258 -19.46 17.93 -21.66
N GLN A 259 -20.03 17.22 -22.64
CA GLN A 259 -21.21 16.37 -22.45
C GLN A 259 -21.00 15.23 -21.46
N PHE A 260 -19.75 14.79 -21.23
CA PHE A 260 -19.47 13.77 -20.24
C PHE A 260 -19.64 14.27 -18.80
N LEU A 261 -19.62 15.58 -18.57
CA LEU A 261 -19.85 16.19 -17.26
C LEU A 261 -21.28 15.99 -16.70
N ASP A 262 -22.20 15.49 -17.54
CA ASP A 262 -23.53 15.06 -17.07
C ASP A 262 -23.46 13.77 -16.22
N VAL A 263 -22.39 13.00 -16.34
CA VAL A 263 -22.11 11.84 -15.50
C VAL A 263 -21.56 12.31 -14.15
N PRO A 264 -21.93 11.65 -13.03
CA PRO A 264 -21.35 11.98 -11.73
C PRO A 264 -19.82 12.06 -11.77
N GLN A 265 -19.27 13.13 -11.21
CA GLN A 265 -17.83 13.41 -11.33
C GLN A 265 -16.96 12.28 -10.73
N GLU A 266 -17.42 11.61 -9.70
CA GLU A 266 -16.70 10.50 -9.05
C GLU A 266 -16.44 9.34 -10.03
N CYS A 267 -17.40 9.09 -10.95
CA CYS A 267 -17.24 8.08 -12.00
C CYS A 267 -16.14 8.46 -12.98
N LEU A 268 -16.13 9.71 -13.42
CA LEU A 268 -15.15 10.23 -14.39
C LEU A 268 -13.76 10.31 -13.78
N ILE A 269 -13.67 10.81 -12.55
CA ILE A 269 -12.41 10.89 -11.79
C ILE A 269 -11.80 9.50 -11.64
N LEU A 270 -12.59 8.53 -11.18
CA LEU A 270 -12.10 7.18 -10.98
C LEU A 270 -11.69 6.52 -12.30
N THR A 271 -12.48 6.69 -13.36
CA THR A 271 -12.15 6.21 -14.71
C THR A 271 -10.79 6.74 -15.19
N MET A 272 -10.56 8.02 -15.09
CA MET A 272 -9.30 8.64 -15.51
C MET A 272 -8.11 8.21 -14.66
N LYS A 273 -8.28 8.10 -13.35
CA LYS A 273 -7.25 7.67 -12.42
C LYS A 273 -6.89 6.19 -12.58
N ALA A 274 -7.90 5.32 -12.58
CA ALA A 274 -7.70 3.87 -12.55
C ALA A 274 -7.12 3.36 -13.87
N ASN A 275 -7.68 3.78 -15.00
CA ASN A 275 -7.33 3.23 -16.29
C ASN A 275 -6.08 3.88 -16.92
N GLN A 276 -5.95 5.20 -16.81
CA GLN A 276 -4.93 5.97 -17.54
C GLN A 276 -3.96 6.75 -16.67
N LYS A 277 -4.15 6.74 -15.36
CA LYS A 277 -3.29 7.46 -14.40
C LYS A 277 -3.24 8.97 -14.66
N TYR A 278 -4.36 9.54 -15.11
CA TYR A 278 -4.50 10.96 -15.32
C TYR A 278 -4.89 11.70 -14.04
N PHE A 279 -4.58 12.99 -13.99
CA PHE A 279 -5.00 13.90 -12.92
C PHE A 279 -6.11 14.79 -13.43
N PRO A 280 -7.39 14.51 -13.12
CA PRO A 280 -8.49 15.43 -13.44
C PRO A 280 -8.29 16.79 -12.79
N LEU A 281 -8.73 17.85 -13.46
CA LEU A 281 -8.72 19.21 -12.93
C LEU A 281 -10.08 19.57 -12.36
N LEU A 282 -10.08 20.03 -11.12
CA LEU A 282 -11.23 20.61 -10.43
C LEU A 282 -11.20 22.13 -10.58
N ASP A 283 -12.38 22.74 -10.62
CA ASP A 283 -12.52 24.21 -10.53
C ASP A 283 -12.36 24.72 -9.08
N ALA A 284 -12.49 26.02 -8.88
CA ALA A 284 -12.36 26.64 -7.56
C ALA A 284 -13.42 26.15 -6.54
N GLN A 285 -14.56 25.64 -7.00
CA GLN A 285 -15.64 25.09 -6.18
C GLN A 285 -15.51 23.57 -5.94
N GLY A 286 -14.46 22.94 -6.46
CA GLY A 286 -14.24 21.50 -6.32
C GLY A 286 -15.05 20.66 -7.31
N LYS A 287 -15.66 21.28 -8.33
CA LYS A 287 -16.31 20.57 -9.43
C LYS A 287 -15.32 20.16 -10.50
N LEU A 288 -15.55 18.98 -11.06
CA LEU A 288 -14.77 18.49 -12.19
C LEU A 288 -14.96 19.41 -13.40
N SER A 289 -13.84 19.86 -13.96
CA SER A 289 -13.80 20.49 -15.28
C SER A 289 -13.64 19.45 -16.39
N ASN A 290 -13.78 19.84 -17.65
CA ASN A 290 -13.51 18.96 -18.78
C ASN A 290 -12.03 18.89 -19.17
N LYS A 291 -11.13 19.24 -18.26
CA LYS A 291 -9.69 19.21 -18.47
C LYS A 291 -9.02 18.23 -17.49
N PHE A 292 -7.95 17.63 -17.95
CA PHE A 292 -7.15 16.73 -17.15
C PHE A 292 -5.67 16.87 -17.49
N LEU A 293 -4.81 16.46 -16.56
CA LEU A 293 -3.38 16.51 -16.72
C LEU A 293 -2.82 15.12 -16.96
N VAL A 294 -1.91 15.04 -17.93
CA VAL A 294 -1.17 13.82 -18.26
C VAL A 294 0.30 14.03 -17.89
N VAL A 295 0.87 13.09 -17.17
CA VAL A 295 2.31 13.07 -16.90
C VAL A 295 2.97 12.26 -18.01
N SER A 296 3.46 12.95 -19.04
CA SER A 296 4.15 12.33 -20.16
C SER A 296 5.62 12.08 -19.82
N ASN A 297 6.20 11.04 -20.42
CA ASN A 297 7.63 10.74 -20.33
C ASN A 297 8.44 11.33 -21.49
N ILE A 298 7.82 12.13 -22.35
CA ILE A 298 8.48 12.81 -23.48
C ILE A 298 8.10 14.28 -23.53
N SER A 299 9.01 15.11 -24.05
CA SER A 299 8.85 16.54 -24.19
C SER A 299 9.11 16.97 -25.64
N PRO A 300 8.25 16.58 -26.60
CA PRO A 300 8.42 16.98 -28.00
C PRO A 300 8.22 18.49 -28.16
N ALA A 301 8.84 19.07 -29.18
CA ALA A 301 8.66 20.49 -29.51
C ALA A 301 7.19 20.81 -29.82
N ASP A 302 6.48 19.90 -30.51
CA ASP A 302 5.03 19.95 -30.73
C ASP A 302 4.38 18.76 -29.97
N ALA A 303 3.68 19.07 -28.89
CA ALA A 303 2.99 18.09 -28.06
C ALA A 303 1.61 17.70 -28.56
N SER A 304 1.11 18.29 -29.67
CA SER A 304 -0.26 18.08 -30.15
C SER A 304 -0.62 16.62 -30.40
N ALA A 305 0.31 15.84 -30.94
CA ALA A 305 0.09 14.40 -31.16
C ALA A 305 -0.03 13.60 -29.85
N VAL A 306 0.73 13.97 -28.83
CA VAL A 306 0.67 13.34 -27.50
C VAL A 306 -0.65 13.70 -26.81
N ILE A 307 -1.02 14.97 -26.82
CA ILE A 307 -2.28 15.47 -26.26
C ILE A 307 -3.47 14.78 -26.95
N GLY A 308 -3.56 14.85 -28.27
CA GLY A 308 -4.64 14.24 -29.04
C GLY A 308 -4.69 12.71 -28.90
N GLY A 309 -3.55 12.07 -28.72
CA GLY A 309 -3.46 10.63 -28.43
C GLY A 309 -4.11 10.27 -27.10
N ASN A 310 -3.81 11.02 -26.04
CA ASN A 310 -4.40 10.81 -24.71
C ASN A 310 -5.90 11.15 -24.68
N GLU A 311 -6.33 12.20 -25.36
CA GLU A 311 -7.74 12.56 -25.51
C GLU A 311 -8.54 11.46 -26.23
N ARG A 312 -7.97 10.87 -27.29
CA ARG A 312 -8.59 9.73 -27.98
C ARG A 312 -8.70 8.47 -27.11
N VAL A 313 -7.73 8.23 -26.24
CA VAL A 313 -7.73 7.05 -25.34
C VAL A 313 -8.75 7.22 -24.21
N VAL A 314 -8.91 8.41 -23.66
CA VAL A 314 -9.84 8.63 -22.55
C VAL A 314 -11.31 8.60 -23.00
N ARG A 315 -11.59 9.09 -24.21
CA ARG A 315 -12.96 9.23 -24.72
C ARG A 315 -13.79 7.96 -24.65
N PRO A 316 -13.36 6.78 -25.14
CA PRO A 316 -14.12 5.55 -25.01
C PRO A 316 -14.41 5.17 -23.56
N ARG A 317 -13.47 5.42 -22.66
CA ARG A 317 -13.64 5.13 -21.24
C ARG A 317 -14.69 6.01 -20.57
N LEU A 318 -14.72 7.28 -20.92
CA LEU A 318 -15.76 8.20 -20.47
C LEU A 318 -17.13 7.87 -21.10
N ALA A 319 -17.13 7.42 -22.35
CA ALA A 319 -18.33 6.95 -23.03
C ALA A 319 -18.91 5.69 -22.37
N ASP A 320 -18.05 4.75 -21.95
CA ASP A 320 -18.48 3.57 -21.18
C ASP A 320 -19.11 3.98 -19.84
N ALA A 321 -18.47 4.89 -19.10
CA ALA A 321 -19.01 5.40 -17.84
C ALA A 321 -20.39 6.10 -18.06
N LYS A 322 -20.52 6.90 -19.12
CA LYS A 322 -21.80 7.52 -19.47
C LYS A 322 -22.84 6.47 -19.82
N PHE A 323 -22.48 5.46 -20.58
CA PHE A 323 -23.38 4.38 -20.95
C PHE A 323 -23.89 3.64 -19.70
N PHE A 324 -23.02 3.26 -18.78
CA PHE A 324 -23.44 2.60 -17.54
C PHE A 324 -24.38 3.49 -16.73
N PHE A 325 -24.03 4.76 -16.54
CA PHE A 325 -24.88 5.70 -15.83
C PHE A 325 -26.27 5.86 -16.47
N ASP A 326 -26.32 6.00 -17.79
CA ASP A 326 -27.57 6.16 -18.53
C ASP A 326 -28.43 4.87 -18.48
N GLN A 327 -27.80 3.68 -18.54
CA GLN A 327 -28.52 2.39 -18.41
C GLN A 327 -29.04 2.18 -16.99
N ASP A 328 -28.23 2.45 -16.00
CA ASP A 328 -28.61 2.30 -14.59
C ASP A 328 -29.76 3.24 -14.23
N SER A 329 -29.77 4.46 -14.75
CA SER A 329 -30.80 5.46 -14.50
C SER A 329 -32.18 5.10 -15.09
N LYS A 330 -32.25 4.12 -15.98
CA LYS A 330 -33.55 3.63 -16.53
C LYS A 330 -34.36 2.79 -15.56
N LYS A 331 -33.73 2.30 -14.49
CA LYS A 331 -34.35 1.45 -13.49
C LYS A 331 -34.19 2.10 -12.11
N SER A 332 -35.30 2.22 -11.39
CA SER A 332 -35.28 2.73 -10.01
C SER A 332 -34.51 1.81 -9.06
N LEU A 333 -34.00 2.38 -7.96
CA LEU A 333 -33.43 1.60 -6.87
C LEU A 333 -34.44 0.60 -6.30
N GLU A 334 -35.70 1.02 -6.17
CA GLU A 334 -36.79 0.15 -5.71
C GLU A 334 -36.94 -1.10 -6.55
N SER A 335 -36.87 -0.98 -7.87
CA SER A 335 -36.98 -2.12 -8.79
C SER A 335 -35.85 -3.13 -8.66
N ARG A 336 -34.75 -2.75 -8.02
CA ARG A 336 -33.57 -3.59 -7.80
C ARG A 336 -33.59 -4.36 -6.48
N VAL A 337 -34.49 -4.00 -5.55
CA VAL A 337 -34.56 -4.61 -4.21
C VAL A 337 -34.67 -6.12 -4.28
N ALA A 338 -35.58 -6.66 -5.10
CA ALA A 338 -35.74 -8.10 -5.24
C ALA A 338 -34.48 -8.83 -5.77
N GLY A 339 -33.61 -8.13 -6.50
CA GLY A 339 -32.35 -8.68 -6.99
C GLY A 339 -31.32 -8.96 -5.91
N LEU A 340 -31.43 -8.31 -4.75
CA LEU A 340 -30.53 -8.51 -3.61
C LEU A 340 -30.62 -9.94 -3.02
N ASP A 341 -31.73 -10.64 -3.22
CA ASP A 341 -31.89 -12.02 -2.77
C ASP A 341 -30.93 -12.99 -3.49
N LYS A 342 -30.43 -12.60 -4.65
CA LYS A 342 -29.46 -13.38 -5.43
C LYS A 342 -28.00 -13.08 -5.08
N VAL A 343 -27.75 -12.05 -4.26
CA VAL A 343 -26.40 -11.65 -3.84
C VAL A 343 -26.10 -12.32 -2.51
N VAL A 344 -25.09 -13.19 -2.49
CA VAL A 344 -24.67 -13.89 -1.27
C VAL A 344 -24.03 -12.88 -0.31
N TYR A 345 -24.50 -12.86 0.92
CA TYR A 345 -23.88 -12.11 2.02
C TYR A 345 -22.99 -13.02 2.88
N HIS A 346 -23.57 -14.05 3.46
CA HIS A 346 -22.85 -15.00 4.28
C HIS A 346 -23.58 -16.35 4.30
N ASN A 347 -22.84 -17.46 4.28
CA ASN A 347 -23.40 -18.80 4.21
C ASN A 347 -24.39 -19.16 5.34
N LYS A 348 -24.22 -18.57 6.52
CA LYS A 348 -25.12 -18.78 7.67
C LYS A 348 -26.16 -17.67 7.86
N LEU A 349 -25.91 -16.48 7.32
CA LEU A 349 -26.76 -15.31 7.49
C LEU A 349 -27.56 -14.95 6.23
N GLY A 350 -27.36 -15.72 5.16
CA GLY A 350 -28.18 -15.62 3.95
C GLY A 350 -27.70 -14.60 2.91
N SER A 351 -28.63 -14.06 2.16
CA SER A 351 -28.42 -13.12 1.05
C SER A 351 -28.32 -11.66 1.53
N GLN A 352 -27.91 -10.78 0.62
CA GLN A 352 -27.98 -9.33 0.87
C GLN A 352 -29.42 -8.84 1.03
N GLY A 353 -30.38 -9.49 0.38
CA GLY A 353 -31.81 -9.20 0.56
C GLY A 353 -32.29 -9.48 1.98
N GLU A 354 -31.94 -10.65 2.52
CA GLU A 354 -32.25 -11.00 3.91
C GLU A 354 -31.55 -10.09 4.90
N ARG A 355 -30.28 -9.74 4.65
CA ARG A 355 -29.54 -8.77 5.45
C ARG A 355 -30.20 -7.40 5.42
N MET A 356 -30.57 -6.91 4.26
CA MET A 356 -31.25 -5.63 4.08
C MET A 356 -32.58 -5.58 4.84
N ALA A 357 -33.36 -6.67 4.83
CA ALA A 357 -34.59 -6.74 5.61
C ALA A 357 -34.34 -6.58 7.12
N ARG A 358 -33.25 -7.19 7.63
CA ARG A 358 -32.84 -7.02 9.03
C ARG A 358 -32.41 -5.58 9.33
N VAL A 359 -31.54 -5.00 8.47
CA VAL A 359 -31.07 -3.62 8.63
C VAL A 359 -32.23 -2.63 8.60
N SER A 360 -33.19 -2.82 7.70
CA SER A 360 -34.40 -2.01 7.59
C SER A 360 -35.24 -2.07 8.88
N ALA A 361 -35.49 -3.26 9.41
CA ALA A 361 -36.21 -3.44 10.66
C ALA A 361 -35.49 -2.77 11.84
N ILE A 362 -34.18 -2.93 11.93
CA ILE A 362 -33.34 -2.30 12.96
C ILE A 362 -33.38 -0.77 12.85
N ALA A 363 -33.21 -0.23 11.64
CA ALA A 363 -33.26 1.21 11.38
C ALA A 363 -34.59 1.81 11.78
N LYS A 364 -35.68 1.13 11.49
CA LYS A 364 -37.03 1.55 11.90
C LYS A 364 -37.19 1.62 13.43
N VAL A 365 -36.70 0.60 14.13
CA VAL A 365 -36.74 0.56 15.60
C VAL A 365 -35.91 1.69 16.22
N ILE A 366 -34.70 1.91 15.71
CA ILE A 366 -33.83 3.02 16.17
C ILE A 366 -34.50 4.37 15.87
N GLY A 367 -35.05 4.55 14.68
CA GLY A 367 -35.74 5.78 14.29
C GLY A 367 -36.96 6.09 15.19
N LEU A 368 -37.75 5.07 15.54
CA LEU A 368 -38.87 5.21 16.46
C LEU A 368 -38.40 5.58 17.87
N GLN A 369 -37.31 4.96 18.35
CA GLN A 369 -36.74 5.26 19.66
C GLN A 369 -36.24 6.71 19.76
N LEU A 370 -35.62 7.21 18.71
CA LEU A 370 -35.15 8.59 18.62
C LEU A 370 -36.28 9.61 18.45
N SER A 371 -37.41 9.21 17.87
CA SER A 371 -38.61 10.05 17.71
C SER A 371 -39.50 10.09 18.96
N GLY A 372 -39.28 9.19 19.92
CA GLY A 372 -40.09 9.09 21.14
C GLY A 372 -39.58 9.95 22.28
N ASP A 373 -40.49 10.66 22.95
CA ASP A 373 -40.41 11.50 24.14
C ASP A 373 -39.09 11.55 24.94
N VAL A 374 -38.12 12.29 24.48
CA VAL A 374 -37.09 12.82 25.37
C VAL A 374 -37.05 14.34 25.21
N LYS A 375 -37.77 15.03 26.07
CA LYS A 375 -37.55 16.46 26.34
C LYS A 375 -36.13 16.62 26.88
N ARG A 376 -35.20 17.02 26.05
CA ARG A 376 -33.94 17.62 26.46
C ARG A 376 -33.82 19.00 25.82
N GLU A 377 -33.60 19.98 26.69
CA GLU A 377 -33.40 21.37 26.30
C GLU A 377 -32.16 21.52 25.37
N SER A 378 -32.37 22.36 24.42
CA SER A 378 -31.59 22.74 23.27
C SER A 378 -30.12 23.06 23.49
N THR A 379 -29.25 22.40 22.71
CA THR A 379 -28.02 22.99 22.21
C THR A 379 -28.09 23.11 20.67
N PRO A 380 -27.32 24.00 20.01
CA PRO A 380 -27.48 24.33 18.59
C PRO A 380 -27.24 23.16 17.61
N GLU A 381 -26.81 22.01 18.08
CA GLU A 381 -26.62 20.79 17.34
C GLU A 381 -27.64 19.70 17.70
N SER A 382 -28.74 20.07 18.34
CA SER A 382 -29.76 19.14 18.85
C SER A 382 -30.57 18.52 17.72
N TRP A 383 -30.73 17.20 17.80
CA TRP A 383 -31.65 16.42 16.97
C TRP A 383 -33.08 17.00 17.12
N THR A 384 -33.65 17.39 15.98
CA THR A 384 -35.08 17.74 15.94
C THR A 384 -35.89 16.45 15.94
N ILE A 385 -36.60 16.20 17.03
CA ILE A 385 -37.48 15.04 17.15
C ILE A 385 -38.81 15.38 16.45
N GLU A 386 -39.02 14.77 15.29
CA GLU A 386 -40.30 14.84 14.59
C GLU A 386 -41.27 13.81 15.21
N LYS A 387 -42.41 14.30 15.69
CA LYS A 387 -43.41 13.51 16.43
C LYS A 387 -44.15 12.45 15.63
N ASP A 388 -43.96 12.37 14.30
CA ASP A 388 -44.82 11.62 13.39
C ASP A 388 -44.22 10.32 12.88
N GLY A 389 -43.11 9.82 13.44
CA GLY A 389 -42.43 8.62 12.93
C GLY A 389 -41.75 8.83 11.56
N ALA A 390 -41.65 10.06 11.09
CA ALA A 390 -41.06 10.38 9.80
C ALA A 390 -39.60 9.92 9.69
N LEU A 391 -38.83 10.09 10.78
CA LEU A 391 -37.44 9.58 10.84
C LEU A 391 -37.39 8.06 10.68
N ALA A 392 -38.26 7.31 11.34
CA ALA A 392 -38.34 5.87 11.25
C ALA A 392 -38.73 5.41 9.84
N GLN A 393 -39.66 6.10 9.20
CA GLN A 393 -40.08 5.81 7.83
C GLN A 393 -38.99 6.12 6.82
N ALA A 394 -38.30 7.25 6.96
CA ALA A 394 -37.19 7.62 6.11
C ALA A 394 -36.00 6.65 6.27
N ALA A 395 -35.69 6.25 7.50
CA ALA A 395 -34.63 5.28 7.80
C ALA A 395 -34.95 3.88 7.24
N ASP A 396 -36.20 3.43 7.37
CA ASP A 396 -36.70 2.19 6.77
C ASP A 396 -36.51 2.19 5.23
N THR A 397 -36.96 3.25 4.58
CA THR A 397 -36.81 3.42 3.13
C THR A 397 -35.34 3.46 2.71
N ALA A 398 -34.53 4.27 3.37
CA ALA A 398 -33.11 4.40 3.04
C ALA A 398 -32.34 3.08 3.28
N ALA A 399 -32.61 2.39 4.39
CA ALA A 399 -32.01 1.09 4.69
C ALA A 399 -32.34 0.04 3.63
N ARG A 400 -33.60 -0.01 3.21
CA ARG A 400 -34.08 -0.94 2.19
C ARG A 400 -33.41 -0.72 0.82
N LEU A 401 -33.07 0.52 0.50
CA LEU A 401 -32.46 0.91 -0.76
C LEU A 401 -30.92 0.99 -0.71
N ALA A 402 -30.33 0.99 0.48
CA ALA A 402 -28.92 1.31 0.68
C ALA A 402 -27.94 0.43 -0.10
N LYS A 403 -28.25 -0.83 -0.32
CA LYS A 403 -27.37 -1.79 -1.03
C LYS A 403 -27.80 -2.07 -2.47
N THR A 404 -28.86 -1.44 -2.96
CA THR A 404 -29.39 -1.71 -4.30
C THR A 404 -28.45 -1.27 -5.42
N ASP A 405 -27.55 -0.33 -5.17
CA ASP A 405 -26.53 0.09 -6.14
C ASP A 405 -25.47 -0.99 -6.44
N LEU A 406 -25.34 -2.00 -5.57
CA LEU A 406 -24.51 -3.17 -5.86
C LEU A 406 -24.96 -3.95 -7.12
N LEU A 407 -26.20 -3.75 -7.55
CA LEU A 407 -26.80 -4.38 -8.73
C LEU A 407 -26.73 -3.49 -9.98
N THR A 408 -26.08 -2.36 -9.90
CA THR A 408 -25.90 -1.43 -11.02
C THR A 408 -24.65 -1.79 -11.81
N ASP A 409 -24.66 -1.45 -13.11
CA ASP A 409 -23.52 -1.67 -13.99
C ASP A 409 -22.33 -0.82 -13.55
N MET A 410 -22.59 0.42 -13.11
CA MET A 410 -21.54 1.32 -12.64
C MET A 410 -20.79 0.77 -11.41
N VAL A 411 -21.49 0.28 -10.40
CA VAL A 411 -20.84 -0.31 -9.21
C VAL A 411 -20.24 -1.66 -9.52
N GLY A 412 -20.80 -2.41 -10.47
CA GLY A 412 -20.19 -3.63 -10.98
C GLY A 412 -18.82 -3.40 -11.61
N GLU A 413 -18.66 -2.32 -12.37
CA GLU A 413 -17.38 -1.91 -12.96
C GLU A 413 -16.45 -1.23 -11.93
N PHE A 414 -17.00 -0.37 -11.08
CA PHE A 414 -16.28 0.40 -10.06
C PHE A 414 -16.85 0.15 -8.66
N PRO A 415 -16.44 -0.93 -7.98
CA PRO A 415 -16.95 -1.28 -6.65
C PRO A 415 -16.71 -0.20 -5.59
N GLU A 416 -15.70 0.67 -5.79
CA GLU A 416 -15.39 1.78 -4.90
C GLU A 416 -16.49 2.85 -4.85
N LEU A 417 -17.36 2.87 -5.86
CA LEU A 417 -18.47 3.83 -5.96
C LEU A 417 -19.76 3.34 -5.26
N GLN A 418 -19.74 2.18 -4.61
CA GLN A 418 -20.87 1.72 -3.80
C GLN A 418 -21.24 2.74 -2.72
N GLY A 419 -22.51 3.01 -2.55
CA GLY A 419 -23.04 4.06 -1.70
C GLY A 419 -23.09 5.42 -2.40
N ILE A 420 -22.01 5.87 -3.01
CA ILE A 420 -21.96 7.12 -3.77
C ILE A 420 -22.97 7.07 -4.92
N MET A 421 -22.94 6.02 -5.71
CA MET A 421 -23.88 5.85 -6.81
C MET A 421 -25.32 5.67 -6.34
N GLY A 422 -25.51 4.96 -5.22
CA GLY A 422 -26.81 4.86 -4.57
C GLY A 422 -27.41 6.22 -4.25
N GLY A 423 -26.60 7.16 -3.76
CA GLY A 423 -27.02 8.54 -3.52
C GLY A 423 -27.44 9.26 -4.79
N TYR A 424 -26.67 9.16 -5.87
CA TYR A 424 -27.02 9.76 -7.17
C TYR A 424 -28.32 9.17 -7.74
N TYR A 425 -28.47 7.86 -7.70
CA TYR A 425 -29.69 7.19 -8.20
C TYR A 425 -30.92 7.48 -7.34
N ALA A 426 -30.75 7.63 -6.02
CA ALA A 426 -31.83 8.04 -5.13
C ALA A 426 -32.33 9.45 -5.47
N ARG A 427 -31.45 10.39 -5.78
CA ARG A 427 -31.80 11.73 -6.26
C ARG A 427 -32.51 11.67 -7.61
N HIS A 428 -31.98 10.86 -8.52
CA HIS A 428 -32.60 10.65 -9.84
C HIS A 428 -34.01 10.07 -9.73
N ASP A 429 -34.23 9.16 -8.79
CA ASP A 429 -35.54 8.54 -8.53
C ASP A 429 -36.51 9.48 -7.78
N GLY A 430 -36.07 10.68 -7.41
CA GLY A 430 -36.91 11.68 -6.72
C GLY A 430 -37.20 11.34 -5.24
N LEU A 431 -36.35 10.55 -4.58
CA LEU A 431 -36.57 10.12 -3.20
C LEU A 431 -36.27 11.21 -2.14
N GLY A 432 -35.75 12.34 -2.56
CA GLY A 432 -35.37 13.44 -1.68
C GLY A 432 -33.95 13.34 -1.15
N GLU A 433 -33.43 14.48 -0.69
CA GLU A 433 -32.02 14.61 -0.29
C GLU A 433 -31.71 13.81 0.98
N ASP A 434 -32.62 13.73 1.93
CA ASP A 434 -32.41 13.01 3.19
C ASP A 434 -32.17 11.51 2.96
N ILE A 435 -32.93 10.89 2.08
CA ILE A 435 -32.76 9.48 1.70
C ILE A 435 -31.49 9.31 0.87
N ALA A 436 -31.23 10.21 -0.07
CA ALA A 436 -30.04 10.16 -0.91
C ALA A 436 -28.75 10.23 -0.08
N LEU A 437 -28.66 11.17 0.86
CA LEU A 437 -27.53 11.28 1.77
C LEU A 437 -27.39 10.04 2.68
N ALA A 438 -28.49 9.49 3.17
CA ALA A 438 -28.47 8.30 4.00
C ALA A 438 -27.97 7.06 3.24
N VAL A 439 -28.42 6.87 2.00
CA VAL A 439 -27.95 5.80 1.12
C VAL A 439 -26.45 5.94 0.84
N GLU A 440 -25.98 7.14 0.56
CA GLU A 440 -24.55 7.40 0.34
C GLU A 440 -23.72 7.17 1.60
N ASP A 441 -24.17 7.67 2.75
CA ASP A 441 -23.40 7.76 3.99
C ASP A 441 -23.48 6.51 4.89
N HIS A 442 -24.33 5.54 4.59
CA HIS A 442 -24.53 4.39 5.50
C HIS A 442 -23.27 3.53 5.72
N TYR A 443 -22.28 3.64 4.88
CA TYR A 443 -20.97 3.01 5.08
C TYR A 443 -20.09 3.76 6.10
N LYS A 444 -20.35 5.05 6.33
CA LYS A 444 -19.56 5.89 7.22
C LYS A 444 -19.80 5.56 8.72
N PRO A 445 -18.80 5.72 9.57
CA PRO A 445 -17.39 5.89 9.23
C PRO A 445 -16.79 4.58 8.74
N ARG A 446 -15.95 4.65 7.70
CA ARG A 446 -15.31 3.48 7.04
C ARG A 446 -13.98 3.10 7.68
N PHE A 447 -13.33 4.07 8.33
CA PHE A 447 -12.03 3.92 9.00
C PHE A 447 -11.93 4.91 10.17
N ALA A 448 -10.89 4.79 10.99
CA ALA A 448 -10.61 5.72 12.07
C ALA A 448 -10.36 7.13 11.50
N GLY A 449 -11.08 8.15 12.03
CA GLY A 449 -10.99 9.53 11.55
C GLY A 449 -11.84 9.86 10.33
N ASP A 450 -12.56 8.89 9.74
CA ASP A 450 -13.54 9.18 8.68
C ASP A 450 -14.69 10.07 9.18
N GLU A 451 -15.34 10.76 8.27
CA GLU A 451 -16.52 11.54 8.57
C GLU A 451 -17.67 10.65 9.04
N LEU A 452 -18.51 11.20 9.91
CA LEU A 452 -19.78 10.58 10.26
C LEU A 452 -20.85 10.91 9.22
N PRO A 453 -21.96 10.11 9.15
CA PRO A 453 -23.08 10.43 8.28
C PRO A 453 -23.58 11.86 8.47
N ARG A 454 -23.89 12.54 7.37
CA ARG A 454 -24.19 13.98 7.33
C ARG A 454 -25.55 14.34 7.93
N ASN A 455 -26.52 13.42 7.90
CA ASN A 455 -27.87 13.68 8.42
C ASN A 455 -28.35 12.59 9.39
N GLN A 456 -29.48 12.83 10.04
CA GLN A 456 -30.06 11.92 11.02
C GLN A 456 -30.42 10.56 10.43
N VAL A 457 -31.05 10.56 9.26
CA VAL A 457 -31.44 9.32 8.56
C VAL A 457 -30.19 8.48 8.26
N GLY A 458 -29.14 9.10 7.79
CA GLY A 458 -27.85 8.45 7.52
C GLY A 458 -27.20 7.84 8.76
N VAL A 459 -27.26 8.55 9.90
CA VAL A 459 -26.74 8.02 11.18
C VAL A 459 -27.55 6.80 11.63
N VAL A 460 -28.86 6.84 11.53
CA VAL A 460 -29.73 5.69 11.90
C VAL A 460 -29.43 4.48 11.03
N VAL A 461 -29.33 4.65 9.72
CA VAL A 461 -29.03 3.56 8.80
C VAL A 461 -27.61 3.02 9.00
N ALA A 462 -26.63 3.90 9.19
CA ALA A 462 -25.25 3.50 9.47
C ALA A 462 -25.11 2.71 10.77
N LEU A 463 -25.81 3.14 11.83
CA LEU A 463 -25.89 2.39 13.09
C LEU A 463 -26.52 1.01 12.86
N ALA A 464 -27.64 0.95 12.17
CA ALA A 464 -28.34 -0.31 11.88
C ALA A 464 -27.47 -1.28 11.09
N ASP A 465 -26.77 -0.79 10.07
CA ASP A 465 -25.86 -1.59 9.22
C ASP A 465 -24.70 -2.18 10.03
N LYS A 466 -24.07 -1.37 10.87
CA LYS A 466 -22.93 -1.80 11.71
C LYS A 466 -23.35 -2.73 12.84
N LEU A 467 -24.47 -2.44 13.48
CA LEU A 467 -25.02 -3.27 14.56
C LEU A 467 -25.50 -4.63 14.03
N GLU A 468 -26.12 -4.65 12.85
CA GLU A 468 -26.51 -5.91 12.21
C GLU A 468 -25.29 -6.80 11.98
N THR A 469 -24.21 -6.23 11.45
CA THR A 469 -22.97 -6.99 11.22
C THR A 469 -22.36 -7.48 12.53
N LEU A 470 -22.28 -6.64 13.56
CA LEU A 470 -21.75 -7.04 14.86
C LEU A 470 -22.55 -8.16 15.50
N VAL A 471 -23.86 -7.99 15.61
CA VAL A 471 -24.76 -8.99 16.23
C VAL A 471 -24.79 -10.28 15.43
N GLY A 472 -24.88 -10.20 14.10
CA GLY A 472 -24.91 -11.36 13.23
C GLY A 472 -23.63 -12.18 13.31
N MET A 473 -22.47 -11.54 13.21
CA MET A 473 -21.18 -12.25 13.21
C MET A 473 -20.87 -12.86 14.58
N PHE A 474 -21.08 -12.12 15.67
CA PHE A 474 -20.95 -12.68 17.02
C PHE A 474 -21.94 -13.82 17.27
N GLY A 475 -23.19 -13.64 16.83
CA GLY A 475 -24.26 -14.63 17.00
C GLY A 475 -24.02 -15.96 16.30
N ILE A 476 -23.20 -15.99 15.24
CA ILE A 476 -22.79 -17.23 14.56
C ILE A 476 -21.39 -17.70 14.97
N GLY A 477 -20.77 -17.07 15.97
CA GLY A 477 -19.46 -17.43 16.53
C GLY A 477 -18.25 -16.89 15.75
N ASN A 478 -18.45 -15.98 14.79
CA ASN A 478 -17.37 -15.32 14.04
C ASN A 478 -16.83 -14.11 14.80
N VAL A 479 -16.05 -14.37 15.85
CA VAL A 479 -15.45 -13.33 16.70
C VAL A 479 -14.01 -13.04 16.26
N PRO A 480 -13.56 -11.76 16.26
CA PRO A 480 -12.16 -11.43 15.95
C PRO A 480 -11.18 -12.08 16.90
N THR A 481 -10.09 -12.65 16.36
CA THR A 481 -9.03 -13.29 17.16
C THR A 481 -7.66 -12.74 16.77
N GLY A 482 -6.88 -12.26 17.75
CA GLY A 482 -5.55 -11.69 17.50
C GLY A 482 -5.60 -10.60 16.42
N ASP A 483 -4.81 -10.75 15.36
CA ASP A 483 -4.79 -9.80 14.23
C ASP A 483 -5.85 -10.09 13.16
N LYS A 484 -6.61 -11.19 13.29
CA LYS A 484 -7.61 -11.60 12.30
C LYS A 484 -8.97 -10.98 12.60
N ASP A 485 -9.44 -10.17 11.67
CA ASP A 485 -10.76 -9.52 11.68
C ASP A 485 -11.31 -9.41 10.25
N PRO A 486 -11.72 -10.54 9.63
CA PRO A 486 -12.11 -10.56 8.22
C PRO A 486 -13.37 -9.75 7.92
N PHE A 487 -14.21 -9.50 8.93
CA PHE A 487 -15.45 -8.74 8.80
C PHE A 487 -15.35 -7.32 9.34
N ALA A 488 -14.15 -6.87 9.70
CA ALA A 488 -13.87 -5.52 10.20
C ALA A 488 -14.72 -5.13 11.44
N LEU A 489 -15.00 -6.09 12.31
CA LEU A 489 -15.88 -5.90 13.47
C LEU A 489 -15.34 -4.84 14.45
N ARG A 490 -14.00 -4.73 14.57
CA ARG A 490 -13.39 -3.68 15.38
C ARG A 490 -13.67 -2.29 14.85
N ARG A 491 -13.68 -2.12 13.52
CA ARG A 491 -14.04 -0.85 12.88
C ARG A 491 -15.53 -0.54 13.02
N HIS A 492 -16.38 -1.54 12.89
CA HIS A 492 -17.83 -1.38 13.13
C HIS A 492 -18.11 -0.95 14.56
N ALA A 493 -17.47 -1.57 15.54
CA ALA A 493 -17.60 -1.19 16.95
C ALA A 493 -17.18 0.27 17.21
N LEU A 494 -16.02 0.69 16.68
CA LEU A 494 -15.58 2.09 16.76
C LEU A 494 -16.55 3.05 16.07
N GLY A 495 -17.10 2.67 14.93
CA GLY A 495 -18.11 3.46 14.23
C GLY A 495 -19.37 3.65 15.04
N VAL A 496 -19.87 2.61 15.70
CA VAL A 496 -21.02 2.70 16.62
C VAL A 496 -20.72 3.63 17.78
N ILE A 497 -19.57 3.46 18.44
CA ILE A 497 -19.14 4.32 19.56
C ILE A 497 -19.09 5.78 19.13
N ARG A 498 -18.44 6.09 18.02
CA ARG A 498 -18.30 7.45 17.53
C ARG A 498 -19.66 8.09 17.24
N MET A 499 -20.57 7.37 16.59
CA MET A 499 -21.90 7.90 16.32
C MET A 499 -22.69 8.16 17.59
N LEU A 500 -22.65 7.23 18.57
CA LEU A 500 -23.34 7.42 19.84
C LEU A 500 -22.82 8.65 20.62
N ILE A 501 -21.50 8.83 20.68
CA ILE A 501 -20.85 9.89 21.46
C ILE A 501 -20.87 11.22 20.70
N GLU A 502 -20.31 11.26 19.49
CA GLU A 502 -20.11 12.51 18.74
C GLU A 502 -21.43 13.13 18.25
N LYS A 503 -22.46 12.30 18.02
CA LYS A 503 -23.80 12.75 17.68
C LYS A 503 -24.70 12.91 18.93
N ASN A 504 -24.18 12.63 20.12
CA ASN A 504 -24.89 12.72 21.41
C ASN A 504 -26.28 12.03 21.36
N LEU A 505 -26.29 10.78 20.87
CA LEU A 505 -27.54 10.05 20.69
C LEU A 505 -28.10 9.56 22.03
N PRO A 506 -29.38 9.78 22.33
CA PRO A 506 -30.02 9.30 23.53
C PRO A 506 -30.41 7.81 23.43
N LEU A 507 -29.43 6.96 23.16
CA LEU A 507 -29.58 5.52 22.96
C LEU A 507 -28.65 4.76 23.91
N GLU A 508 -29.22 3.80 24.62
CA GLU A 508 -28.43 2.90 25.47
C GLU A 508 -27.88 1.72 24.66
N LEU A 509 -26.57 1.44 24.76
CA LEU A 509 -25.92 0.38 24.02
C LEU A 509 -26.54 -0.99 24.29
N CYS A 510 -26.87 -1.30 25.55
CA CYS A 510 -27.48 -2.57 25.91
C CYS A 510 -28.84 -2.75 25.24
N TRP A 511 -29.66 -1.70 25.25
CA TRP A 511 -30.95 -1.67 24.57
C TRP A 511 -30.79 -1.91 23.07
N LEU A 512 -29.85 -1.22 22.42
CA LEU A 512 -29.56 -1.40 21.01
C LEU A 512 -29.20 -2.85 20.69
N LEU A 513 -28.22 -3.43 21.39
CA LEU A 513 -27.74 -4.80 21.14
C LEU A 513 -28.83 -5.85 21.36
N HIS A 514 -29.72 -5.62 22.33
CA HIS A 514 -30.84 -6.52 22.58
C HIS A 514 -31.87 -6.51 21.45
N ASN A 515 -32.30 -5.33 21.01
CA ASN A 515 -33.33 -5.17 19.99
C ASN A 515 -32.82 -5.53 18.56
N VAL A 516 -31.54 -5.26 18.28
CA VAL A 516 -30.90 -5.62 16.99
C VAL A 516 -30.90 -7.13 16.73
N GLY A 517 -30.92 -7.92 17.79
CA GLY A 517 -30.97 -9.39 17.65
C GLY A 517 -32.31 -9.95 17.18
N ASP A 518 -33.42 -9.24 17.38
CA ASP A 518 -34.76 -9.76 17.08
C ASP A 518 -35.01 -10.14 15.62
N PRO A 519 -34.58 -9.33 14.62
CA PRO A 519 -34.75 -9.68 13.22
C PRO A 519 -33.98 -10.92 12.75
N PHE A 520 -32.99 -11.41 13.52
CA PHE A 520 -32.25 -12.63 13.18
C PHE A 520 -33.03 -13.92 13.47
N GLY A 521 -34.00 -13.88 14.38
CA GLY A 521 -34.75 -15.09 14.77
C GLY A 521 -33.84 -16.20 15.26
N GLY A 522 -33.97 -17.39 14.66
CA GLY A 522 -33.17 -18.57 14.98
C GLY A 522 -31.83 -18.68 14.26
N LEU A 523 -31.41 -17.66 13.53
CA LEU A 523 -30.12 -17.67 12.80
C LEU A 523 -28.89 -17.48 13.69
N ILE A 524 -29.09 -16.89 14.88
CA ILE A 524 -28.04 -16.61 15.84
C ILE A 524 -28.28 -17.36 17.16
N ASP A 525 -27.25 -17.40 18.02
CA ASP A 525 -27.33 -18.09 19.31
C ASP A 525 -28.59 -17.69 20.10
N SER A 526 -29.25 -18.69 20.67
CA SER A 526 -30.45 -18.51 21.49
C SER A 526 -30.17 -17.82 22.82
N ASP A 527 -28.95 -17.90 23.36
CA ASP A 527 -28.54 -17.17 24.58
C ASP A 527 -28.26 -15.69 24.29
N ARG A 528 -29.33 -14.95 24.15
CA ARG A 528 -29.32 -13.54 23.84
C ARG A 528 -28.59 -12.70 24.91
N ALA A 529 -28.74 -13.04 26.18
CA ALA A 529 -28.10 -12.32 27.26
C ALA A 529 -26.58 -12.45 27.22
N LYS A 530 -26.08 -13.65 26.93
CA LYS A 530 -24.66 -13.91 26.74
C LYS A 530 -24.11 -13.12 25.56
N LEU A 531 -24.77 -13.18 24.40
CA LEU A 531 -24.40 -12.45 23.19
C LEU A 531 -24.30 -10.95 23.41
N VAL A 532 -25.29 -10.35 24.07
CA VAL A 532 -25.31 -8.91 24.40
C VAL A 532 -24.15 -8.55 25.32
N ASN A 533 -23.89 -9.34 26.35
CA ASN A 533 -22.77 -9.11 27.26
C ASN A 533 -21.40 -9.19 26.57
N GLU A 534 -21.18 -10.18 25.72
CA GLU A 534 -19.93 -10.35 24.96
C GLU A 534 -19.71 -9.16 24.00
N LEU A 535 -20.73 -8.75 23.28
CA LEU A 535 -20.67 -7.59 22.39
C LEU A 535 -20.45 -6.28 23.12
N GLN A 536 -21.15 -6.08 24.25
CA GLN A 536 -20.99 -4.90 25.07
C GLN A 536 -19.55 -4.78 25.60
N GLN A 537 -18.99 -5.87 26.09
CA GLN A 537 -17.60 -5.91 26.53
C GLN A 537 -16.64 -5.61 25.37
N PHE A 538 -16.85 -6.24 24.22
CA PHE A 538 -16.04 -6.00 23.03
C PHE A 538 -16.05 -4.53 22.60
N ILE A 539 -17.22 -3.89 22.61
CA ILE A 539 -17.36 -2.47 22.25
C ILE A 539 -16.66 -1.57 23.28
N PHE A 540 -16.83 -1.86 24.58
CA PHE A 540 -16.17 -1.08 25.64
C PHE A 540 -14.65 -1.22 25.64
N ASP A 541 -14.13 -2.39 25.31
CA ASP A 541 -12.69 -2.60 25.14
C ASP A 541 -12.12 -1.74 23.99
N ARG A 542 -12.89 -1.55 22.94
CA ARG A 542 -12.51 -0.65 21.82
C ARG A 542 -12.58 0.82 22.23
N LEU A 543 -13.59 1.21 23.01
CA LEU A 543 -13.68 2.57 23.56
C LEU A 543 -12.49 2.87 24.46
N ALA A 544 -12.16 1.97 25.38
CA ALA A 544 -11.02 2.13 26.27
C ALA A 544 -9.68 2.23 25.51
N GLY A 545 -9.54 1.47 24.41
CA GLY A 545 -8.37 1.54 23.53
C GLY A 545 -8.27 2.85 22.74
N SER A 546 -9.39 3.50 22.44
CA SER A 546 -9.42 4.77 21.71
C SER A 546 -9.18 6.00 22.58
N LEU A 547 -9.31 5.86 23.90
CA LEU A 547 -9.08 6.92 24.87
C LEU A 547 -7.64 6.96 25.41
N ARG A 548 -6.84 5.98 25.10
CA ARG A 548 -5.39 5.89 25.42
C ARG A 548 -4.56 6.43 24.26
#